data_848745e01d189dd19adcf0c6cd27e0e7
#
_entry.id   848745e01d189dd19adcf0c6cd27e0e7
#
_cell.length_a   1.000
_cell.length_b   1.000
_cell.length_c   1.000
_cell.angle_alpha   90.00
_cell.angle_beta   90.00
_cell.angle_gamma   90.00
#
_symmetry.space_group_name_H-M   'P 1'
#
loop_
_entity.id
_entity.type
_entity.pdbx_description
1 polymer ?
#
loop_
_entity_poly.entity_id
_entity_poly.type
_entity_poly.pdbx_seq_one_letter_code
_entity_poly.pdbx_strand_id
1 'polypeptide(L)'
;MKYKDFENIISPERMRKYNVACGGNTSKAMTLYRYNLRLSQDMFVVVSCFEVALRNRIDAVMKAHLGNNWLRDLILPGGAWYNDRRLEKTRKIIENAYNGLIKNGTYSNSKLLSEMEFGVWKHMFSNVQYRLSGRKLMGIFPNKPKSTQSQKFDNTYVFGELDYINKLRNRIAHHEPICFSKNPVSIDTKYIQNRYNRIMELFRWMDIDGASLLYGLGHIDNACNQIDALIK
;
A
#
# COMPACT_ATOMS: atom_id res chain seq x y z
N MET A 1 -19.69 -13.45 -24.60
CA MET A 1 -20.71 -12.95 -23.66
C MET A 1 -21.24 -11.62 -24.21
N LYS A 2 -22.57 -11.42 -24.27
CA LYS A 2 -23.17 -10.15 -24.67
C LYS A 2 -23.02 -9.11 -23.56
N TYR A 3 -23.01 -7.81 -23.91
CA TYR A 3 -22.81 -6.73 -22.93
C TYR A 3 -23.86 -6.75 -21.82
N LYS A 4 -25.13 -6.99 -22.14
CA LYS A 4 -26.21 -7.03 -21.16
C LYS A 4 -25.99 -8.11 -20.09
N ASP A 5 -25.50 -9.28 -20.48
CA ASP A 5 -25.20 -10.38 -19.55
C ASP A 5 -24.01 -10.00 -18.67
N PHE A 6 -22.98 -9.40 -19.26
CA PHE A 6 -21.80 -8.91 -18.55
C PHE A 6 -22.17 -7.82 -17.53
N GLU A 7 -22.99 -6.85 -17.95
CA GLU A 7 -23.46 -5.77 -17.10
C GLU A 7 -24.32 -6.27 -15.94
N ASN A 8 -25.17 -7.27 -16.16
CA ASN A 8 -25.96 -7.90 -15.09
C ASN A 8 -25.08 -8.59 -14.02
N ILE A 9 -23.95 -9.17 -14.42
CA ILE A 9 -23.00 -9.81 -13.49
C ILE A 9 -22.20 -8.76 -12.71
N ILE A 10 -21.70 -7.71 -13.40
CA ILE A 10 -20.79 -6.72 -12.82
C ILE A 10 -21.54 -5.58 -12.12
N SER A 11 -22.73 -5.29 -12.49
CA SER A 11 -23.71 -4.21 -12.22
C SER A 11 -23.62 -3.05 -13.21
N PRO A 12 -24.79 -2.47 -13.56
CA PRO A 12 -24.87 -1.28 -14.42
C PRO A 12 -24.12 -0.08 -13.84
N GLU A 13 -24.19 0.12 -12.53
CA GLU A 13 -23.54 1.23 -11.86
C GLU A 13 -22.00 1.16 -12.01
N ARG A 14 -21.44 -0.05 -11.83
CA ARG A 14 -20.01 -0.26 -12.00
C ARG A 14 -19.57 -0.08 -13.46
N MET A 15 -20.36 -0.58 -14.41
CA MET A 15 -20.06 -0.48 -15.84
C MET A 15 -20.24 0.92 -16.41
N ARG A 16 -21.05 1.78 -15.79
CA ARG A 16 -21.32 3.14 -16.27
C ARG A 16 -20.07 3.96 -16.57
N LYS A 17 -19.07 3.92 -15.65
CA LYS A 17 -17.82 4.67 -15.84
C LYS A 17 -17.04 4.19 -17.07
N TYR A 18 -16.98 2.88 -17.27
CA TYR A 18 -16.29 2.28 -18.41
C TYR A 18 -17.01 2.60 -19.72
N ASN A 19 -18.33 2.52 -19.71
CA ASN A 19 -19.15 2.82 -20.90
C ASN A 19 -19.02 4.30 -21.33
N VAL A 20 -19.11 5.22 -20.36
CA VAL A 20 -18.90 6.66 -20.61
C VAL A 20 -17.49 6.93 -21.14
N ALA A 21 -16.46 6.36 -20.55
CA ALA A 21 -15.06 6.53 -20.96
C ALA A 21 -14.79 5.98 -22.39
N CYS A 22 -15.59 5.02 -22.85
CA CYS A 22 -15.50 4.44 -24.19
C CYS A 22 -16.53 5.06 -25.18
N GLY A 23 -17.13 6.21 -24.86
CA GLY A 23 -18.09 6.89 -25.74
C GLY A 23 -19.33 6.05 -26.08
N GLY A 24 -19.79 5.18 -25.16
CA GLY A 24 -20.93 4.28 -25.36
C GLY A 24 -20.58 2.98 -26.09
N ASN A 25 -19.32 2.76 -26.48
CA ASN A 25 -18.92 1.50 -27.11
C ASN A 25 -18.80 0.38 -26.07
N THR A 26 -19.82 -0.45 -26.00
CA THR A 26 -19.96 -1.52 -25.01
C THR A 26 -18.89 -2.60 -25.12
N SER A 27 -18.39 -2.91 -26.32
CA SER A 27 -17.29 -3.86 -26.51
C SER A 27 -15.97 -3.31 -25.94
N LYS A 28 -15.64 -2.05 -26.24
CA LYS A 28 -14.48 -1.36 -25.65
C LYS A 28 -14.63 -1.26 -24.12
N ALA A 29 -15.83 -0.97 -23.60
CA ALA A 29 -16.10 -0.89 -22.17
C ALA A 29 -15.83 -2.21 -21.42
N MET A 30 -16.27 -3.35 -21.96
CA MET A 30 -15.97 -4.66 -21.40
C MET A 30 -14.46 -4.97 -21.43
N THR A 31 -13.79 -4.57 -22.50
CA THR A 31 -12.32 -4.75 -22.64
C THR A 31 -11.58 -3.89 -21.64
N LEU A 32 -11.95 -2.61 -21.50
CA LEU A 32 -11.38 -1.69 -20.51
C LEU A 32 -11.55 -2.19 -19.08
N TYR A 33 -12.72 -2.74 -18.75
CA TYR A 33 -12.96 -3.37 -17.45
C TYR A 33 -11.95 -4.49 -17.17
N ARG A 34 -11.74 -5.40 -18.14
CA ARG A 34 -10.78 -6.51 -18.01
C ARG A 34 -9.34 -6.00 -17.88
N TYR A 35 -8.96 -4.99 -18.64
CA TYR A 35 -7.64 -4.37 -18.54
C TYR A 35 -7.42 -3.68 -17.19
N ASN A 36 -8.44 -3.04 -16.64
CA ASN A 36 -8.37 -2.50 -15.28
C ASN A 36 -8.20 -3.59 -14.22
N LEU A 37 -8.87 -4.75 -14.35
CA LEU A 37 -8.67 -5.88 -13.44
C LEU A 37 -7.22 -6.37 -13.51
N ARG A 38 -6.66 -6.51 -14.72
CA ARG A 38 -5.28 -6.93 -14.92
C ARG A 38 -4.30 -5.93 -14.30
N LEU A 39 -4.47 -4.66 -14.58
CA LEU A 39 -3.68 -3.58 -13.98
C LEU A 39 -3.76 -3.61 -12.44
N SER A 40 -4.95 -3.86 -11.88
CA SER A 40 -5.15 -4.00 -10.43
C SER A 40 -4.40 -5.22 -9.86
N GLN A 41 -4.42 -6.34 -10.57
CA GLN A 41 -3.69 -7.56 -10.18
C GLN A 41 -2.19 -7.31 -10.17
N ASP A 42 -1.64 -6.76 -11.26
CA ASP A 42 -0.21 -6.47 -11.37
C ASP A 42 0.25 -5.48 -10.28
N MET A 43 -0.53 -4.43 -10.06
CA MET A 43 -0.22 -3.44 -9.02
C MET A 43 -0.37 -3.99 -7.60
N PHE A 44 -1.30 -4.93 -7.36
CA PHE A 44 -1.46 -5.59 -6.07
C PHE A 44 -0.23 -6.42 -5.71
N VAL A 45 0.36 -7.13 -6.67
CA VAL A 45 1.61 -7.88 -6.45
C VAL A 45 2.74 -6.96 -6.02
N VAL A 46 2.92 -5.83 -6.71
CA VAL A 46 3.96 -4.82 -6.38
C VAL A 46 3.75 -4.26 -4.97
N VAL A 47 2.52 -3.87 -4.63
CA VAL A 47 2.19 -3.33 -3.30
C VAL A 47 2.39 -4.39 -2.20
N SER A 48 2.03 -5.64 -2.45
CA SER A 48 2.19 -6.74 -1.47
C SER A 48 3.67 -7.03 -1.20
N CYS A 49 4.51 -7.09 -2.23
CA CYS A 49 5.95 -7.25 -2.06
C CYS A 49 6.56 -6.07 -1.30
N PHE A 50 6.11 -4.84 -1.59
CA PHE A 50 6.55 -3.65 -0.88
C PHE A 50 6.13 -3.67 0.60
N GLU A 51 4.89 -4.06 0.90
CA GLU A 51 4.39 -4.18 2.28
C GLU A 51 5.24 -5.14 3.10
N VAL A 52 5.55 -6.32 2.56
CA VAL A 52 6.39 -7.32 3.22
C VAL A 52 7.81 -6.80 3.44
N ALA A 53 8.42 -6.17 2.44
CA ALA A 53 9.75 -5.59 2.54
C ALA A 53 9.81 -4.48 3.59
N LEU A 54 8.87 -3.54 3.55
CA LEU A 54 8.75 -2.44 4.52
C LEU A 54 8.60 -2.97 5.95
N ARG A 55 7.67 -3.90 6.17
CA ARG A 55 7.44 -4.54 7.47
C ARG A 55 8.73 -5.17 8.01
N ASN A 56 9.43 -5.94 7.19
CA ASN A 56 10.64 -6.64 7.62
C ASN A 56 11.79 -5.67 7.93
N ARG A 57 11.92 -4.56 7.17
CA ARG A 57 12.89 -3.51 7.48
C ARG A 57 12.56 -2.78 8.79
N ILE A 58 11.28 -2.48 9.02
CA ILE A 58 10.82 -1.91 10.30
C ILE A 58 11.14 -2.86 11.44
N ASP A 59 10.78 -4.15 11.31
CA ASP A 59 11.02 -5.16 12.33
C ASP A 59 12.52 -5.28 12.69
N ALA A 60 13.39 -5.31 11.70
CA ALA A 60 14.84 -5.39 11.92
C ALA A 60 15.37 -4.20 12.74
N VAL A 61 14.98 -2.97 12.38
CA VAL A 61 15.39 -1.76 13.10
C VAL A 61 14.80 -1.71 14.51
N MET A 62 13.53 -2.07 14.66
CA MET A 62 12.86 -2.03 15.95
C MET A 62 13.34 -3.14 16.89
N LYS A 63 13.66 -4.32 16.38
CA LYS A 63 14.32 -5.40 17.17
C LYS A 63 15.68 -4.96 17.69
N ALA A 64 16.50 -4.35 16.87
CA ALA A 64 17.80 -3.84 17.29
C ALA A 64 17.69 -2.73 18.34
N HIS A 65 16.58 -1.97 18.34
CA HIS A 65 16.37 -0.85 19.26
C HIS A 65 15.65 -1.22 20.55
N LEU A 66 14.58 -2.05 20.48
CA LEU A 66 13.67 -2.35 21.58
C LEU A 66 13.60 -3.86 21.93
N GLY A 67 14.32 -4.72 21.24
CA GLY A 67 14.31 -6.16 21.47
C GLY A 67 13.25 -6.93 20.65
N ASN A 68 13.31 -8.26 20.79
CA ASN A 68 12.57 -9.19 19.91
C ASN A 68 11.04 -9.05 19.95
N ASN A 69 10.47 -8.61 21.05
CA ASN A 69 9.02 -8.48 21.21
C ASN A 69 8.53 -7.01 21.16
N TRP A 70 9.30 -6.16 20.50
CA TRP A 70 9.10 -4.71 20.49
C TRP A 70 7.66 -4.25 20.24
N LEU A 71 6.95 -4.88 19.30
CA LEU A 71 5.58 -4.47 18.94
C LEU A 71 4.59 -4.74 20.08
N ARG A 72 4.73 -5.90 20.74
CA ARG A 72 3.99 -6.24 21.96
C ARG A 72 4.34 -5.29 23.11
N ASP A 73 5.62 -5.08 23.33
CA ASP A 73 6.13 -4.34 24.49
C ASP A 73 5.76 -2.84 24.42
N LEU A 74 5.57 -2.28 23.22
CA LEU A 74 5.08 -0.92 23.04
C LEU A 74 3.64 -0.72 23.56
N ILE A 75 2.79 -1.73 23.48
CA ILE A 75 1.34 -1.64 23.76
C ILE A 75 0.95 -2.14 25.15
N LEU A 76 1.77 -2.93 25.81
CA LEU A 76 1.49 -3.45 27.16
C LEU A 76 1.75 -2.41 28.24
N PRO A 77 1.24 -2.62 29.50
CA PRO A 77 1.51 -1.72 30.62
C PRO A 77 3.00 -1.43 30.79
N GLY A 78 3.35 -0.15 30.87
CA GLY A 78 4.73 0.32 30.89
C GLY A 78 5.34 0.61 29.51
N GLY A 79 4.71 0.17 28.43
CA GLY A 79 5.16 0.46 27.06
C GLY A 79 4.89 1.92 26.64
N ALA A 80 5.72 2.44 25.73
CA ALA A 80 5.67 3.83 25.31
C ALA A 80 4.34 4.25 24.65
N TRP A 81 3.54 3.31 24.18
CA TRP A 81 2.26 3.57 23.52
C TRP A 81 1.05 3.35 24.44
N TYR A 82 1.25 2.73 25.62
CA TYR A 82 0.16 2.25 26.47
C TYR A 82 -0.79 3.36 26.91
N ASN A 83 -0.27 4.48 27.41
CA ASN A 83 -1.07 5.57 27.98
C ASN A 83 -1.32 6.74 27.01
N ASP A 84 -0.82 6.70 25.79
CA ASP A 84 -0.98 7.81 24.84
C ASP A 84 -2.30 7.69 24.06
N ARG A 85 -3.28 8.54 24.41
CA ARG A 85 -4.61 8.55 23.75
C ARG A 85 -4.55 8.74 22.25
N ARG A 86 -3.53 9.43 21.73
CA ARG A 86 -3.37 9.65 20.27
C ARG A 86 -3.06 8.35 19.53
N LEU A 87 -2.57 7.33 20.23
CA LEU A 87 -2.23 6.02 19.70
C LEU A 87 -3.28 4.95 19.92
N GLU A 88 -4.38 5.29 20.62
CA GLU A 88 -5.40 4.33 21.03
C GLU A 88 -5.90 3.46 19.88
N LYS A 89 -6.17 4.06 18.71
CA LYS A 89 -6.64 3.31 17.55
C LYS A 89 -5.61 2.27 17.06
N THR A 90 -4.35 2.68 16.90
CA THR A 90 -3.28 1.75 16.47
C THR A 90 -3.01 0.71 17.54
N ARG A 91 -2.98 1.12 18.82
CA ARG A 91 -2.79 0.22 19.94
C ARG A 91 -3.87 -0.85 19.99
N LYS A 92 -5.16 -0.50 19.90
CA LYS A 92 -6.27 -1.47 19.88
C LYS A 92 -6.18 -2.49 18.75
N ILE A 93 -5.74 -2.09 17.56
CA ILE A 93 -5.51 -3.03 16.45
C ILE A 93 -4.48 -4.08 16.86
N ILE A 94 -3.35 -3.66 17.42
CA ILE A 94 -2.27 -4.57 17.83
C ILE A 94 -2.70 -5.42 19.01
N GLU A 95 -3.40 -4.84 20.01
CA GLU A 95 -3.93 -5.55 21.19
C GLU A 95 -4.92 -6.66 20.78
N ASN A 96 -5.83 -6.38 19.86
CA ASN A 96 -6.80 -7.36 19.39
C ASN A 96 -6.10 -8.55 18.72
N ALA A 97 -5.12 -8.29 17.86
CA ALA A 97 -4.33 -9.34 17.22
C ALA A 97 -3.50 -10.13 18.25
N TYR A 98 -2.83 -9.44 19.17
CA TYR A 98 -2.06 -10.07 20.24
C TYR A 98 -2.92 -10.99 21.11
N ASN A 99 -4.07 -10.48 21.60
CA ASN A 99 -4.98 -11.24 22.43
C ASN A 99 -5.56 -12.47 21.69
N GLY A 100 -5.86 -12.33 20.40
CA GLY A 100 -6.28 -13.44 19.55
C GLY A 100 -5.23 -14.54 19.46
N LEU A 101 -3.97 -14.16 19.23
CA LEU A 101 -2.85 -15.11 19.17
C LEU A 101 -2.57 -15.80 20.53
N ILE A 102 -2.68 -15.07 21.65
CA ILE A 102 -2.55 -15.63 22.99
C ILE A 102 -3.68 -16.63 23.26
N LYS A 103 -4.94 -16.24 23.00
CA LYS A 103 -6.11 -17.10 23.20
C LYS A 103 -5.98 -18.43 22.42
N ASN A 104 -5.42 -18.38 21.24
CA ASN A 104 -5.22 -19.55 20.38
C ASN A 104 -3.93 -20.34 20.69
N GLY A 105 -3.11 -19.90 21.66
CA GLY A 105 -1.83 -20.53 21.99
C GLY A 105 -0.79 -20.49 20.86
N THR A 106 -0.92 -19.52 19.94
CA THR A 106 -0.09 -19.46 18.72
C THR A 106 0.80 -18.23 18.64
N TYR A 107 0.93 -17.48 19.73
CA TYR A 107 1.72 -16.25 19.75
C TYR A 107 3.18 -16.50 19.40
N SER A 108 3.66 -15.69 18.47
CA SER A 108 5.06 -15.36 18.26
C SER A 108 5.15 -13.94 17.74
N ASN A 109 6.29 -13.26 17.89
CA ASN A 109 6.46 -11.92 17.34
C ASN A 109 6.23 -11.90 15.81
N SER A 110 6.74 -12.90 15.09
CA SER A 110 6.54 -12.99 13.64
C SER A 110 5.06 -13.12 13.25
N LYS A 111 4.28 -13.89 14.02
CA LYS A 111 2.82 -13.98 13.79
C LYS A 111 2.13 -12.66 14.09
N LEU A 112 2.46 -12.00 15.21
CA LEU A 112 1.88 -10.69 15.52
C LEU A 112 2.17 -9.67 14.41
N LEU A 113 3.40 -9.66 13.88
CA LEU A 113 3.75 -8.80 12.74
C LEU A 113 2.93 -9.14 11.48
N SER A 114 2.67 -10.42 11.22
CA SER A 114 1.91 -10.84 10.03
C SER A 114 0.42 -10.54 10.12
N GLU A 115 -0.14 -10.36 11.32
CA GLU A 115 -1.52 -9.91 11.51
C GLU A 115 -1.71 -8.40 11.26
N MET A 116 -0.63 -7.64 11.13
CA MET A 116 -0.72 -6.20 10.94
C MET A 116 -0.92 -5.84 9.48
N GLU A 117 -1.92 -5.00 9.23
CA GLU A 117 -2.18 -4.43 7.91
C GLU A 117 -1.22 -3.27 7.59
N PHE A 118 -1.11 -2.92 6.31
CA PHE A 118 -0.30 -1.80 5.80
C PHE A 118 -0.50 -0.49 6.58
N GLY A 119 -1.72 -0.24 7.05
CA GLY A 119 -2.04 0.94 7.85
C GLY A 119 -1.20 1.08 9.13
N VAL A 120 -0.88 -0.02 9.80
CA VAL A 120 -0.02 -0.01 10.99
C VAL A 120 1.39 0.42 10.60
N TRP A 121 1.95 -0.16 9.55
CA TRP A 121 3.31 0.16 9.05
C TRP A 121 3.45 1.61 8.63
N LYS A 122 2.45 2.14 7.92
CA LYS A 122 2.37 3.56 7.56
C LYS A 122 2.41 4.44 8.82
N HIS A 123 1.57 4.14 9.81
CA HIS A 123 1.47 4.95 11.03
C HIS A 123 2.75 4.94 11.87
N MET A 124 3.62 3.94 11.76
CA MET A 124 4.95 3.98 12.39
C MET A 124 5.77 5.23 12.03
N PHE A 125 5.51 5.83 10.86
CA PHE A 125 6.16 7.08 10.41
C PHE A 125 5.39 8.34 10.76
N SER A 126 4.19 8.26 11.36
CA SER A 126 3.50 9.46 11.83
C SER A 126 4.29 10.10 12.99
N ASN A 127 4.17 11.41 13.17
CA ASN A 127 5.00 12.16 14.12
C ASN A 127 4.96 11.58 15.55
N VAL A 128 3.81 11.10 16.01
CA VAL A 128 3.65 10.58 17.38
C VAL A 128 4.32 9.22 17.50
N GLN A 129 3.94 8.25 16.66
CA GLN A 129 4.50 6.89 16.67
C GLN A 129 6.01 6.92 16.43
N TYR A 130 6.46 7.65 15.41
CA TYR A 130 7.87 7.79 15.09
C TYR A 130 8.70 8.29 16.27
N ARG A 131 8.22 9.33 16.96
CA ARG A 131 8.90 9.87 18.15
C ARG A 131 8.94 8.87 19.30
N LEU A 132 7.79 8.26 19.62
CA LEU A 132 7.66 7.32 20.74
C LEU A 132 8.35 5.96 20.46
N SER A 133 8.64 5.64 19.21
CA SER A 133 9.44 4.49 18.81
C SER A 133 10.93 4.80 18.67
N GLY A 134 11.41 5.89 19.27
CA GLY A 134 12.84 6.23 19.36
C GLY A 134 13.44 6.89 18.13
N ARG A 135 12.63 7.31 17.14
CA ARG A 135 13.07 8.03 15.92
C ARG A 135 14.08 7.27 15.05
N LYS A 136 14.13 5.92 15.14
CA LYS A 136 15.13 5.11 14.44
C LYS A 136 14.73 4.70 13.02
N LEU A 137 13.41 4.77 12.69
CA LEU A 137 12.88 4.18 11.46
C LEU A 137 13.38 4.82 10.16
N MET A 138 13.87 6.06 10.19
CA MET A 138 14.48 6.64 8.98
C MET A 138 15.77 5.93 8.56
N GLY A 139 16.37 5.15 9.45
CA GLY A 139 17.52 4.28 9.14
C GLY A 139 17.20 3.13 8.17
N ILE A 140 15.92 2.81 7.94
CA ILE A 140 15.56 1.79 6.91
C ILE A 140 15.76 2.30 5.49
N PHE A 141 15.98 3.61 5.30
CA PHE A 141 16.17 4.26 4.01
C PHE A 141 17.60 4.83 3.86
N PRO A 142 18.65 3.99 3.82
CA PRO A 142 20.04 4.46 3.72
C PRO A 142 20.29 5.27 2.45
N ASN A 143 19.62 4.94 1.36
CA ASN A 143 19.80 5.56 0.04
C ASN A 143 18.77 6.65 -0.27
N LYS A 144 18.03 7.16 0.73
CA LYS A 144 17.13 8.30 0.50
C LYS A 144 17.91 9.55 0.11
N PRO A 145 17.33 10.45 -0.70
CA PRO A 145 17.98 11.72 -1.04
C PRO A 145 18.30 12.55 0.21
N LYS A 146 19.34 13.36 0.11
CA LYS A 146 19.62 14.37 1.13
C LYS A 146 18.53 15.43 1.11
N SER A 147 18.05 15.81 2.30
CA SER A 147 17.10 16.92 2.43
C SER A 147 17.74 18.23 2.00
N THR A 148 16.96 19.05 1.29
CA THR A 148 17.33 20.42 0.89
C THR A 148 16.50 21.42 1.69
N GLN A 149 16.75 22.72 1.47
CA GLN A 149 15.94 23.77 2.08
C GLN A 149 14.47 23.72 1.58
N SER A 150 14.25 23.36 0.33
CA SER A 150 12.91 23.29 -0.30
C SER A 150 12.21 21.94 -0.13
N GLN A 151 12.96 20.85 0.08
CA GLN A 151 12.41 19.50 0.17
C GLN A 151 13.03 18.72 1.32
N LYS A 152 12.20 18.32 2.28
CA LYS A 152 12.64 17.46 3.40
C LYS A 152 12.23 16.03 3.16
N PHE A 153 13.19 15.10 3.25
CA PHE A 153 12.96 13.66 3.17
C PHE A 153 13.04 13.05 4.57
N ASP A 154 12.06 13.41 5.40
CA ASP A 154 11.92 12.97 6.80
C ASP A 154 10.77 11.97 6.98
N ASN A 155 10.46 11.64 8.22
CA ASN A 155 9.35 10.73 8.54
C ASN A 155 7.99 11.24 8.04
N THR A 156 7.76 12.54 8.01
CA THR A 156 6.49 13.12 7.53
C THR A 156 6.35 12.93 6.01
N TYR A 157 7.44 13.12 5.28
CA TYR A 157 7.48 12.82 3.85
C TYR A 157 7.19 11.33 3.58
N VAL A 158 7.89 10.45 4.27
CA VAL A 158 7.69 9.00 4.13
C VAL A 158 6.25 8.61 4.50
N PHE A 159 5.70 9.16 5.58
CA PHE A 159 4.29 8.94 5.96
C PHE A 159 3.34 9.31 4.81
N GLY A 160 3.56 10.46 4.16
CA GLY A 160 2.76 10.91 3.03
C GLY A 160 2.81 9.93 1.84
N GLU A 161 4.01 9.47 1.48
CA GLU A 161 4.17 8.48 0.39
C GLU A 161 3.50 7.14 0.72
N LEU A 162 3.68 6.65 1.95
CA LEU A 162 3.02 5.43 2.41
C LEU A 162 1.49 5.58 2.48
N ASP A 163 0.99 6.79 2.78
CA ASP A 163 -0.46 7.06 2.77
C ASP A 163 -1.05 6.96 1.35
N TYR A 164 -0.35 7.45 0.34
CA TYR A 164 -0.75 7.27 -1.05
C TYR A 164 -0.75 5.80 -1.48
N ILE A 165 0.27 5.03 -1.08
CA ILE A 165 0.34 3.59 -1.37
C ILE A 165 -0.81 2.85 -0.67
N ASN A 166 -1.08 3.16 0.61
CA ASN A 166 -2.18 2.56 1.37
C ASN A 166 -3.54 2.87 0.74
N LYS A 167 -3.76 4.10 0.27
CA LYS A 167 -4.98 4.47 -0.46
C LYS A 167 -5.14 3.68 -1.76
N LEU A 168 -4.06 3.48 -2.50
CA LEU A 168 -4.08 2.65 -3.71
C LEU A 168 -4.38 1.18 -3.38
N ARG A 169 -3.70 0.61 -2.38
CA ARG A 169 -3.94 -0.75 -1.89
C ARG A 169 -5.42 -0.96 -1.51
N ASN A 170 -6.00 0.00 -0.79
CA ASN A 170 -7.40 -0.07 -0.39
C ASN A 170 -8.36 0.02 -1.59
N ARG A 171 -8.09 0.89 -2.57
CA ARG A 171 -8.87 0.92 -3.83
C ARG A 171 -8.86 -0.44 -4.53
N ILE A 172 -7.71 -1.09 -4.62
CA ILE A 172 -7.57 -2.42 -5.23
C ILE A 172 -8.35 -3.46 -4.41
N ALA A 173 -8.19 -3.48 -3.09
CA ALA A 173 -8.87 -4.42 -2.19
C ALA A 173 -10.41 -4.27 -2.22
N HIS A 174 -10.91 -3.05 -2.44
CA HIS A 174 -12.35 -2.77 -2.61
C HIS A 174 -12.82 -2.87 -4.06
N HIS A 175 -11.98 -3.42 -4.95
CA HIS A 175 -12.30 -3.58 -6.38
C HIS A 175 -12.68 -2.25 -7.07
N GLU A 176 -12.17 -1.12 -6.58
CA GLU A 176 -12.36 0.17 -7.24
C GLU A 176 -11.46 0.26 -8.48
N PRO A 177 -11.96 0.85 -9.59
CA PRO A 177 -11.14 1.01 -10.77
C PRO A 177 -9.95 1.94 -10.49
N ILE A 178 -8.75 1.53 -10.89
CA ILE A 178 -7.52 2.31 -10.69
C ILE A 178 -7.05 3.04 -11.95
N CYS A 179 -7.60 2.71 -13.11
CA CYS A 179 -7.27 3.35 -14.38
C CYS A 179 -7.96 4.70 -14.62
N PHE A 180 -8.76 5.19 -13.67
CA PHE A 180 -9.47 6.47 -13.80
C PHE A 180 -8.94 7.52 -12.83
N SER A 181 -8.87 8.77 -13.31
CA SER A 181 -8.81 9.95 -12.47
C SER A 181 -10.10 10.12 -11.67
N LYS A 182 -10.05 10.95 -10.60
CA LYS A 182 -11.24 11.21 -9.77
C LYS A 182 -12.14 12.27 -10.35
N ASN A 183 -11.58 13.37 -10.87
CA ASN A 183 -12.34 14.53 -11.33
C ASN A 183 -11.59 15.26 -12.47
N PRO A 184 -12.14 15.40 -13.67
CA PRO A 184 -13.29 14.65 -14.18
C PRO A 184 -12.99 13.17 -14.28
N VAL A 185 -14.01 12.31 -14.41
CA VAL A 185 -13.80 10.88 -14.64
C VAL A 185 -13.24 10.70 -16.05
N SER A 186 -11.94 10.50 -16.13
CA SER A 186 -11.21 10.23 -17.38
C SER A 186 -10.22 9.11 -17.15
N ILE A 187 -9.80 8.44 -18.19
CA ILE A 187 -8.75 7.43 -18.09
C ILE A 187 -7.43 8.14 -17.78
N ASP A 188 -6.72 7.67 -16.78
CA ASP A 188 -5.46 8.23 -16.30
C ASP A 188 -4.51 7.10 -15.86
N THR A 189 -3.80 6.54 -16.82
CA THR A 189 -2.78 5.52 -16.58
C THR A 189 -1.51 6.11 -15.99
N LYS A 190 -1.21 7.39 -16.24
CA LYS A 190 -0.05 8.10 -15.68
C LYS A 190 -0.06 8.14 -14.17
N TYR A 191 -1.25 8.24 -13.56
CA TYR A 191 -1.36 8.17 -12.11
C TYR A 191 -0.79 6.87 -11.55
N ILE A 192 -1.13 5.72 -12.16
CA ILE A 192 -0.65 4.41 -11.71
C ILE A 192 0.83 4.21 -12.02
N GLN A 193 1.31 4.62 -13.19
CA GLN A 193 2.74 4.59 -13.52
C GLN A 193 3.56 5.41 -12.51
N ASN A 194 3.09 6.60 -12.14
CA ASN A 194 3.75 7.42 -11.13
C ASN A 194 3.77 6.73 -9.75
N ARG A 195 2.69 6.03 -9.35
CA ARG A 195 2.66 5.26 -8.10
C ARG A 195 3.61 4.06 -8.13
N TYR A 196 3.65 3.34 -9.23
CA TYR A 196 4.61 2.27 -9.45
C TYR A 196 6.05 2.76 -9.33
N ASN A 197 6.40 3.82 -10.07
CA ASN A 197 7.74 4.41 -10.03
C ASN A 197 8.13 4.87 -8.62
N ARG A 198 7.18 5.42 -7.86
CA ARG A 198 7.43 5.82 -6.48
C ARG A 198 7.69 4.61 -5.56
N ILE A 199 6.99 3.50 -5.74
CA ILE A 199 7.26 2.28 -4.98
C ILE A 199 8.67 1.74 -5.32
N MET A 200 9.04 1.72 -6.60
CA MET A 200 10.37 1.31 -7.03
C MET A 200 11.48 2.22 -6.46
N GLU A 201 11.22 3.51 -6.37
CA GLU A 201 12.13 4.45 -5.71
C GLU A 201 12.26 4.19 -4.20
N LEU A 202 11.16 3.90 -3.51
CA LEU A 202 11.20 3.55 -2.08
C LEU A 202 11.93 2.21 -1.83
N PHE A 203 11.82 1.22 -2.71
CA PHE A 203 12.66 0.03 -2.66
C PHE A 203 14.15 0.39 -2.73
N ARG A 204 14.54 1.22 -3.70
CA ARG A 204 15.92 1.69 -3.84
C ARG A 204 16.38 2.46 -2.59
N TRP A 205 15.52 3.27 -1.96
CA TRP A 205 15.86 3.94 -0.70
C TRP A 205 16.13 2.95 0.44
N MET A 206 15.44 1.81 0.46
CA MET A 206 15.65 0.71 1.40
C MET A 206 16.85 -0.20 1.05
N ASP A 207 17.62 0.16 0.03
CA ASP A 207 18.72 -0.69 -0.50
C ASP A 207 18.20 -2.06 -0.97
N ILE A 208 17.09 -2.05 -1.72
CA ILE A 208 16.48 -3.23 -2.31
C ILE A 208 16.41 -3.02 -3.83
N ASP A 209 16.95 -3.97 -4.59
CA ASP A 209 16.72 -4.04 -6.03
C ASP A 209 15.29 -4.53 -6.30
N GLY A 210 14.37 -3.55 -6.42
CA GLY A 210 12.97 -3.84 -6.68
C GLY A 210 12.73 -4.49 -8.05
N ALA A 211 13.57 -4.22 -9.04
CA ALA A 211 13.44 -4.83 -10.36
C ALA A 211 13.76 -6.34 -10.31
N SER A 212 14.85 -6.71 -9.64
CA SER A 212 15.18 -8.12 -9.41
C SER A 212 14.15 -8.83 -8.54
N LEU A 213 13.67 -8.15 -7.47
CA LEU A 213 12.65 -8.73 -6.58
C LEU A 213 11.33 -9.02 -7.31
N LEU A 214 10.94 -8.16 -8.24
CA LEU A 214 9.67 -8.25 -8.98
C LEU A 214 9.86 -8.88 -10.38
N TYR A 215 11.01 -9.51 -10.65
CA TYR A 215 11.29 -10.09 -11.95
C TYR A 215 10.18 -11.06 -12.38
N GLY A 216 9.60 -10.81 -13.57
CA GLY A 216 8.50 -11.61 -14.12
C GLY A 216 7.12 -11.39 -13.47
N LEU A 217 7.00 -10.49 -12.48
CA LEU A 217 5.77 -10.32 -11.71
C LEU A 217 4.99 -9.03 -12.04
N GLY A 218 5.60 -8.02 -12.56
CA GLY A 218 4.95 -6.72 -12.75
C GLY A 218 4.95 -6.28 -14.22
N HIS A 219 3.79 -6.18 -14.84
CA HIS A 219 3.64 -5.73 -16.23
C HIS A 219 2.85 -4.42 -16.33
N ILE A 220 3.09 -3.50 -15.36
CA ILE A 220 2.33 -2.25 -15.19
C ILE A 220 2.35 -1.41 -16.47
N ASP A 221 3.53 -1.21 -17.08
CA ASP A 221 3.65 -0.40 -18.30
C ASP A 221 2.91 -1.03 -19.47
N ASN A 222 2.97 -2.36 -19.62
CA ASN A 222 2.24 -3.07 -20.66
C ASN A 222 0.72 -2.93 -20.47
N ALA A 223 0.23 -3.12 -19.26
CA ALA A 223 -1.19 -2.96 -18.92
C ALA A 223 -1.66 -1.51 -19.16
N CYS A 224 -0.88 -0.51 -18.78
CA CYS A 224 -1.15 0.89 -19.07
C CYS A 224 -1.20 1.17 -20.58
N ASN A 225 -0.22 0.70 -21.35
CA ASN A 225 -0.16 0.86 -22.79
C ASN A 225 -1.36 0.21 -23.51
N GLN A 226 -1.84 -0.95 -23.02
CA GLN A 226 -3.03 -1.60 -23.56
C GLN A 226 -4.29 -0.77 -23.31
N ILE A 227 -4.41 -0.13 -22.13
CA ILE A 227 -5.52 0.78 -21.80
C ILE A 227 -5.47 2.01 -22.69
N ASP A 228 -4.31 2.64 -22.84
CA ASP A 228 -4.13 3.85 -23.63
C ASP A 228 -4.39 3.61 -25.11
N ALA A 229 -3.97 2.44 -25.65
CA ALA A 229 -4.22 2.05 -27.03
C ALA A 229 -5.71 1.77 -27.33
N LEU A 230 -6.46 1.30 -26.34
CA LEU A 230 -7.90 0.98 -26.50
C LEU A 230 -8.75 2.24 -26.70
N ILE A 231 -8.30 3.41 -26.21
CA ILE A 231 -9.05 4.65 -26.18
C ILE A 231 -8.76 5.53 -27.42
N LYS A 232 -7.58 5.35 -27.98
CA LYS A 232 -7.24 5.97 -29.26
C LYS A 232 -8.07 5.36 -30.39
#